data_43d396c0228b87afa385ccf185162817
#
_entry.id   43d396c0228b87afa385ccf185162817
#
_cell.length_a   1.000
_cell.length_b   1.000
_cell.length_c   1.000
_cell.angle_alpha   90.00
_cell.angle_beta   90.00
_cell.angle_gamma   90.00
#
_symmetry.space_group_name_H-M   'P 1'
#
loop_
_entity.id
_entity.type
_entity.pdbx_description
1 polymer ?
#
loop_
_entity_poly.entity_id
_entity_poly.type
_entity_poly.pdbx_seq_one_letter_code
_entity_poly.pdbx_strand_id
1 'polypeptide(L)'
;AVSRLMNHFIADKEKRVGAVAGNVKVGNQRNLLTYWQAIEYTSSQNFDRMAYSNINAVTVVPGAIGAFRKAVIQEVGGFTTDTLAEDCDLTMSINEHGYIIENENYAVALTEAPETLRQFVKQRIRWSFGVMHAFWKHRSALFAPSKGGFGLWAMPNMLIFQYIIPTFSPIADVLMIIGLFTGNVVQILSYYALFLVIDASVSIMAYIFERERLWVLILVIPQRFFYRWIMYYVLFKSYLKAIKGELQTWGVLKRTGNVGK
;
A
#
# COMPACT_ATOMS: atom_id res chain seq x y z
N ALA A 1 19.09 -7.96 7.04
CA ALA A 1 18.16 -7.67 5.93
C ALA A 1 18.81 -7.96 4.58
N VAL A 2 19.92 -7.31 4.21
CA VAL A 2 20.55 -7.40 2.88
C VAL A 2 20.83 -8.85 2.47
N SER A 3 21.48 -9.65 3.32
CA SER A 3 21.81 -11.07 3.00
C SER A 3 20.56 -11.89 2.67
N ARG A 4 19.42 -11.63 3.34
CA ARG A 4 18.15 -12.31 3.08
C ARG A 4 17.62 -11.98 1.70
N LEU A 5 17.60 -10.70 1.32
CA LEU A 5 17.20 -10.27 -0.03
C LEU A 5 18.10 -10.87 -1.09
N MET A 6 19.40 -10.92 -0.86
CA MET A 6 20.39 -11.49 -1.80
C MET A 6 20.23 -13.00 -2.01
N ASN A 7 19.78 -13.74 -0.98
CA ASN A 7 19.57 -15.17 -1.08
C ASN A 7 18.55 -15.54 -2.17
N HIS A 8 17.52 -14.75 -2.40
CA HIS A 8 16.54 -14.93 -3.47
C HIS A 8 17.21 -14.90 -4.86
N PHE A 9 18.10 -13.93 -5.08
CA PHE A 9 18.84 -13.84 -6.36
C PHE A 9 19.88 -14.94 -6.54
N ILE A 10 20.50 -15.42 -5.46
CA ILE A 10 21.48 -16.52 -5.48
C ILE A 10 20.79 -17.86 -5.77
N ALA A 11 19.60 -18.06 -5.20
CA ALA A 11 18.80 -19.26 -5.42
C ALA A 11 18.19 -19.31 -6.83
N ASP A 12 17.94 -18.15 -7.45
CA ASP A 12 17.35 -17.99 -8.78
C ASP A 12 18.38 -18.23 -9.90
N LYS A 13 18.60 -19.51 -10.24
CA LYS A 13 19.53 -19.91 -11.31
C LYS A 13 19.08 -19.47 -12.70
N GLU A 14 17.77 -19.37 -12.91
CA GLU A 14 17.17 -18.98 -14.20
C GLU A 14 17.14 -17.46 -14.41
N LYS A 15 17.55 -16.68 -13.42
CA LYS A 15 17.58 -15.21 -13.43
C LYS A 15 16.20 -14.58 -13.73
N ARG A 16 15.14 -15.22 -13.28
CA ARG A 16 13.75 -14.77 -13.44
C ARG A 16 13.31 -13.75 -12.39
N VAL A 17 13.96 -13.74 -11.23
CA VAL A 17 13.68 -12.77 -10.17
C VAL A 17 14.28 -11.42 -10.52
N GLY A 18 13.44 -10.45 -10.82
CA GLY A 18 13.83 -9.07 -11.14
C GLY A 18 14.01 -8.20 -9.89
N ALA A 19 13.16 -8.41 -8.88
CA ALA A 19 13.20 -7.66 -7.63
C ALA A 19 12.77 -8.50 -6.43
N VAL A 20 13.19 -8.08 -5.24
CA VAL A 20 12.78 -8.65 -3.94
C VAL A 20 12.38 -7.52 -3.02
N ALA A 21 11.13 -7.54 -2.56
CA ALA A 21 10.59 -6.60 -1.61
C ALA A 21 10.90 -7.04 -0.18
N GLY A 22 11.38 -6.14 0.66
CA GLY A 22 11.51 -6.39 2.09
C GLY A 22 10.28 -5.90 2.89
N ASN A 23 10.35 -6.07 4.20
CA ASN A 23 9.30 -5.77 5.15
C ASN A 23 9.58 -4.41 5.83
N VAL A 24 8.71 -3.43 5.61
CA VAL A 24 8.84 -2.09 6.20
C VAL A 24 7.96 -2.00 7.44
N LYS A 25 8.55 -1.65 8.58
CA LYS A 25 7.82 -1.45 9.84
C LYS A 25 7.97 -0.02 10.35
N VAL A 26 6.93 0.51 10.98
CA VAL A 26 6.96 1.84 11.60
C VAL A 26 7.72 1.76 12.92
N GLY A 27 8.84 2.51 13.01
CA GLY A 27 9.74 2.50 14.15
C GLY A 27 9.41 3.53 15.25
N ASN A 28 8.59 4.54 14.95
CA ASN A 28 8.23 5.64 15.87
C ASN A 28 6.75 5.58 16.30
N GLN A 29 6.31 4.46 16.87
CA GLN A 29 4.93 4.28 17.36
C GLN A 29 4.72 5.04 18.69
N ARG A 30 4.43 6.36 18.63
CA ARG A 30 4.37 7.26 19.80
C ARG A 30 3.01 7.90 20.04
N ASN A 31 2.21 8.08 18.99
CA ASN A 31 0.89 8.69 19.07
C ASN A 31 -0.11 7.89 18.24
N LEU A 32 -1.39 8.20 18.38
CA LEU A 32 -2.48 7.50 17.73
C LEU A 32 -2.29 7.41 16.21
N LEU A 33 -1.83 8.48 15.58
CA LEU A 33 -1.61 8.54 14.13
C LEU A 33 -0.48 7.61 13.68
N THR A 34 0.61 7.50 14.44
CA THR A 34 1.73 6.60 14.12
C THR A 34 1.37 5.14 14.39
N TYR A 35 0.54 4.84 15.39
CA TYR A 35 -0.02 3.50 15.58
C TYR A 35 -0.96 3.10 14.43
N TRP A 36 -1.83 3.99 13.96
CA TRP A 36 -2.68 3.71 12.79
C TRP A 36 -1.86 3.45 11.53
N GLN A 37 -0.77 4.18 11.32
CA GLN A 37 0.14 3.91 10.23
C GLN A 37 0.84 2.55 10.40
N ALA A 38 1.22 2.17 11.62
CA ALA A 38 1.80 0.85 11.89
C ALA A 38 0.81 -0.28 11.56
N ILE A 39 -0.48 -0.13 11.91
CA ILE A 39 -1.53 -1.08 11.54
C ILE A 39 -1.64 -1.19 10.01
N GLU A 40 -1.70 -0.07 9.31
CA GLU A 40 -1.77 -0.05 7.84
C GLU A 40 -0.55 -0.72 7.19
N TYR A 41 0.67 -0.43 7.68
CA TYR A 41 1.89 -1.05 7.15
C TYR A 41 1.88 -2.56 7.34
N THR A 42 1.45 -3.03 8.51
CA THR A 42 1.39 -4.45 8.82
C THR A 42 0.31 -5.17 8.00
N SER A 43 -0.92 -4.65 7.97
CA SER A 43 -2.07 -5.34 7.36
C SER A 43 -2.19 -5.11 5.85
N SER A 44 -2.07 -3.86 5.39
CA SER A 44 -2.40 -3.51 4.00
C SER A 44 -1.17 -3.32 3.10
N GLN A 45 0.05 -3.35 3.63
CA GLN A 45 1.26 -3.24 2.81
C GLN A 45 2.09 -4.52 2.86
N ASN A 46 2.47 -4.98 4.05
CA ASN A 46 3.34 -6.14 4.18
C ASN A 46 2.59 -7.44 3.95
N PHE A 47 1.44 -7.61 4.62
CA PHE A 47 0.64 -8.83 4.52
C PHE A 47 0.08 -9.03 3.09
N ASP A 48 -0.47 -7.98 2.48
CA ASP A 48 -0.95 -8.05 1.10
C ASP A 48 0.18 -8.35 0.12
N ARG A 49 1.36 -7.74 0.31
CA ARG A 49 2.52 -8.00 -0.55
C ARG A 49 2.98 -9.44 -0.45
N MET A 50 2.99 -10.02 0.76
CA MET A 50 3.29 -11.44 0.96
C MET A 50 2.30 -12.32 0.19
N ALA A 51 1.01 -12.02 0.22
CA ALA A 51 0.00 -12.75 -0.53
C ALA A 51 0.19 -12.60 -2.05
N TYR A 52 0.40 -11.37 -2.53
CA TYR A 52 0.53 -11.05 -3.96
C TYR A 52 1.82 -11.58 -4.58
N SER A 53 2.89 -11.75 -3.82
CA SER A 53 4.13 -12.34 -4.35
C SER A 53 3.94 -13.78 -4.85
N ASN A 54 3.00 -14.55 -4.27
CA ASN A 54 2.72 -15.92 -4.69
C ASN A 54 2.10 -16.03 -6.10
N ILE A 55 1.48 -14.96 -6.59
CA ILE A 55 0.85 -14.89 -7.92
C ILE A 55 1.51 -13.87 -8.84
N ASN A 56 2.70 -13.40 -8.47
CA ASN A 56 3.45 -12.33 -9.16
C ASN A 56 2.59 -11.07 -9.42
N ALA A 57 1.92 -10.60 -8.38
CA ALA A 57 1.01 -9.44 -8.42
C ALA A 57 1.48 -8.29 -7.50
N VAL A 58 2.75 -8.28 -7.10
CA VAL A 58 3.33 -7.19 -6.30
C VAL A 58 3.43 -5.92 -7.14
N THR A 59 2.82 -4.84 -6.68
CA THR A 59 2.79 -3.55 -7.39
C THR A 59 3.83 -2.55 -6.91
N VAL A 60 4.39 -2.76 -5.69
CA VAL A 60 5.37 -1.87 -5.10
C VAL A 60 6.45 -2.65 -4.35
N VAL A 61 7.68 -2.54 -4.79
CA VAL A 61 8.87 -2.89 -3.99
C VAL A 61 9.26 -1.63 -3.22
N PRO A 62 9.16 -1.62 -1.87
CA PRO A 62 9.30 -0.36 -1.13
C PRO A 62 10.69 0.23 -1.27
N GLY A 63 10.77 1.52 -1.58
CA GLY A 63 12.06 2.23 -1.65
C GLY A 63 12.87 2.22 -0.35
N ALA A 64 12.22 1.95 0.80
CA ALA A 64 12.89 1.84 2.10
C ALA A 64 13.69 0.53 2.26
N ILE A 65 13.24 -0.56 1.63
CA ILE A 65 13.92 -1.85 1.63
C ILE A 65 13.46 -2.69 0.42
N GLY A 66 14.24 -2.66 -0.62
CA GLY A 66 14.07 -3.46 -1.82
C GLY A 66 15.43 -3.80 -2.42
N ALA A 67 15.50 -4.89 -3.14
CA ALA A 67 16.67 -5.26 -3.93
C ALA A 67 16.23 -5.54 -5.36
N PHE A 68 17.05 -5.13 -6.32
CA PHE A 68 16.74 -5.24 -7.74
C PHE A 68 17.93 -5.85 -8.47
N ARG A 69 17.67 -6.70 -9.45
CA ARG A 69 18.69 -7.22 -10.34
C ARG A 69 19.14 -6.13 -11.31
N LYS A 70 20.41 -5.74 -11.24
CA LYS A 70 20.96 -4.63 -12.04
C LYS A 70 20.65 -4.76 -13.54
N ALA A 71 20.80 -5.96 -14.10
CA ALA A 71 20.52 -6.18 -15.52
C ALA A 71 19.04 -5.91 -15.87
N VAL A 72 18.12 -6.30 -14.99
CA VAL A 72 16.68 -6.05 -15.18
C VAL A 72 16.36 -4.55 -15.09
N ILE A 73 16.94 -3.82 -14.11
CA ILE A 73 16.78 -2.35 -14.05
C ILE A 73 17.24 -1.71 -15.37
N GLN A 74 18.37 -2.13 -15.92
CA GLN A 74 18.89 -1.59 -17.17
C GLN A 74 18.00 -1.91 -18.38
N GLU A 75 17.43 -3.11 -18.41
CA GLU A 75 16.55 -3.57 -19.48
C GLU A 75 15.20 -2.82 -19.50
N VAL A 76 14.60 -2.59 -18.30
CA VAL A 76 13.31 -1.90 -18.19
C VAL A 76 13.41 -0.38 -18.26
N GLY A 77 14.61 0.19 -18.46
CA GLY A 77 14.83 1.63 -18.60
C GLY A 77 15.12 2.38 -17.31
N GLY A 78 15.28 1.68 -16.18
CA GLY A 78 15.70 2.27 -14.89
C GLY A 78 14.59 3.00 -14.14
N PHE A 79 15.00 3.81 -13.17
CA PHE A 79 14.08 4.71 -12.45
C PHE A 79 13.73 5.91 -13.33
N THR A 80 12.45 6.17 -13.51
CA THR A 80 11.97 7.31 -14.27
C THR A 80 11.75 8.52 -13.36
N THR A 81 11.81 9.71 -13.94
CA THR A 81 11.61 10.98 -13.21
C THR A 81 10.23 11.58 -13.44
N ASP A 82 9.40 10.91 -14.21
CA ASP A 82 8.07 11.35 -14.61
C ASP A 82 6.98 11.05 -13.58
N THR A 83 7.27 10.20 -12.58
CA THR A 83 6.35 9.88 -11.48
C THR A 83 6.95 10.17 -10.10
N LEU A 84 6.08 10.43 -9.11
CA LEU A 84 6.46 10.60 -7.70
C LEU A 84 6.46 9.30 -6.89
N ALA A 85 6.13 8.18 -7.54
CA ALA A 85 6.18 6.83 -7.00
C ALA A 85 7.08 5.99 -7.92
N GLU A 86 8.34 6.37 -7.98
CA GLU A 86 9.36 5.75 -8.84
C GLU A 86 9.56 4.28 -8.52
N ASP A 87 9.36 3.89 -7.27
CA ASP A 87 9.43 2.51 -6.80
C ASP A 87 8.24 1.67 -7.31
N CYS A 88 7.04 2.25 -7.32
CA CYS A 88 5.86 1.65 -7.89
C CYS A 88 5.99 1.49 -9.42
N ASP A 89 6.41 2.54 -10.12
CA ASP A 89 6.59 2.55 -11.58
C ASP A 89 7.63 1.52 -12.03
N LEU A 90 8.79 1.48 -11.39
CA LEU A 90 9.82 0.47 -11.67
C LEU A 90 9.30 -0.95 -11.41
N THR A 91 8.57 -1.16 -10.31
CA THR A 91 7.99 -2.46 -9.97
C THR A 91 7.01 -2.92 -11.06
N MET A 92 6.14 -2.03 -11.53
CA MET A 92 5.20 -2.32 -12.61
C MET A 92 5.92 -2.62 -13.92
N SER A 93 6.96 -1.85 -14.27
CA SER A 93 7.79 -2.09 -15.46
C SER A 93 8.46 -3.47 -15.43
N ILE A 94 8.98 -3.90 -14.27
CA ILE A 94 9.57 -5.23 -14.07
C ILE A 94 8.53 -6.34 -14.31
N ASN A 95 7.32 -6.18 -13.76
CA ASN A 95 6.21 -7.13 -14.00
C ASN A 95 5.81 -7.20 -15.49
N GLU A 96 5.72 -6.05 -16.18
CA GLU A 96 5.35 -6.00 -17.60
C GLU A 96 6.37 -6.71 -18.49
N HIS A 97 7.64 -6.73 -18.09
CA HIS A 97 8.69 -7.49 -18.79
C HIS A 97 8.71 -8.98 -18.41
N GLY A 98 7.79 -9.44 -17.57
CA GLY A 98 7.61 -10.85 -17.22
C GLY A 98 8.56 -11.37 -16.13
N TYR A 99 9.29 -10.50 -15.45
CA TYR A 99 10.12 -10.89 -14.31
C TYR A 99 9.29 -11.15 -13.07
N ILE A 100 9.84 -11.97 -12.16
CA ILE A 100 9.21 -12.31 -10.88
C ILE A 100 9.62 -11.27 -9.83
N ILE A 101 8.65 -10.89 -8.99
CA ILE A 101 8.89 -10.06 -7.81
C ILE A 101 8.58 -10.88 -6.57
N GLU A 102 9.60 -11.17 -5.79
CA GLU A 102 9.48 -11.93 -4.56
C GLU A 102 9.37 -11.02 -3.34
N ASN A 103 8.91 -11.59 -2.22
CA ASN A 103 8.79 -10.90 -0.94
C ASN A 103 9.57 -11.64 0.15
N GLU A 104 10.38 -10.90 0.92
CA GLU A 104 11.17 -11.42 2.04
C GLU A 104 10.73 -10.75 3.37
N ASN A 105 9.85 -11.41 4.09
CA ASN A 105 9.26 -10.89 5.33
C ASN A 105 10.28 -10.66 6.44
N TYR A 106 11.39 -11.41 6.46
CA TYR A 106 12.41 -11.30 7.50
C TYR A 106 13.49 -10.26 7.17
N ALA A 107 13.46 -9.67 5.99
CA ALA A 107 14.27 -8.50 5.66
C ALA A 107 13.57 -7.23 6.15
N VAL A 108 13.69 -6.94 7.44
CA VAL A 108 12.98 -5.83 8.08
C VAL A 108 13.78 -4.54 7.99
N ALA A 109 13.10 -3.43 7.63
CA ALA A 109 13.58 -2.06 7.78
C ALA A 109 12.60 -1.24 8.63
N LEU A 110 13.12 -0.43 9.53
CA LEU A 110 12.34 0.51 10.31
C LEU A 110 12.28 1.86 9.58
N THR A 111 11.07 2.38 9.40
CA THR A 111 10.84 3.72 8.83
C THR A 111 10.22 4.65 9.88
N GLU A 112 10.48 5.94 9.74
CA GLU A 112 9.86 6.97 10.54
C GLU A 112 8.57 7.43 9.86
N ALA A 113 7.43 7.16 10.50
CA ALA A 113 6.12 7.61 10.04
C ALA A 113 5.85 9.06 10.45
N PRO A 114 5.11 9.85 9.65
CA PRO A 114 4.67 11.18 10.02
C PRO A 114 3.93 11.22 11.35
N GLU A 115 4.37 12.07 12.27
CA GLU A 115 3.77 12.22 13.60
C GLU A 115 2.64 13.25 13.65
N THR A 116 2.55 14.13 12.63
CA THR A 116 1.50 15.16 12.55
C THR A 116 0.56 14.90 11.37
N LEU A 117 -0.71 15.24 11.53
CA LEU A 117 -1.72 15.10 10.49
C LEU A 117 -1.34 15.84 9.20
N ARG A 118 -0.75 17.05 9.33
CA ARG A 118 -0.31 17.84 8.16
C ARG A 118 0.75 17.11 7.34
N GLN A 119 1.76 16.53 8.00
CA GLN A 119 2.83 15.77 7.33
C GLN A 119 2.28 14.47 6.72
N PHE A 120 1.41 13.77 7.46
CA PHE A 120 0.74 12.56 7.00
C PHE A 120 -0.05 12.81 5.72
N VAL A 121 -0.96 13.79 5.73
CA VAL A 121 -1.78 14.14 4.56
C VAL A 121 -0.90 14.53 3.36
N LYS A 122 0.16 15.32 3.57
CA LYS A 122 1.10 15.70 2.51
C LYS A 122 1.78 14.48 1.90
N GLN A 123 2.24 13.53 2.72
CA GLN A 123 2.87 12.29 2.28
C GLN A 123 1.86 11.43 1.48
N ARG A 124 0.64 11.26 2.01
CA ARG A 124 -0.38 10.41 1.39
C ARG A 124 -0.91 10.97 0.06
N ILE A 125 -1.06 12.28 -0.06
CA ILE A 125 -1.41 12.90 -1.35
C ILE A 125 -0.31 12.61 -2.38
N ARG A 126 0.97 12.74 -2.01
CA ARG A 126 2.09 12.42 -2.89
C ARG A 126 2.05 10.96 -3.34
N TRP A 127 1.86 10.02 -2.42
CA TRP A 127 1.78 8.60 -2.73
C TRP A 127 0.58 8.26 -3.60
N SER A 128 -0.60 8.72 -3.22
CA SER A 128 -1.83 8.48 -3.98
C SER A 128 -1.75 9.02 -5.40
N PHE A 129 -1.21 10.23 -5.57
CA PHE A 129 -1.01 10.84 -6.89
C PHE A 129 0.05 10.07 -7.71
N GLY A 130 1.20 9.73 -7.10
CA GLY A 130 2.27 8.99 -7.79
C GLY A 130 1.83 7.59 -8.24
N VAL A 131 1.14 6.84 -7.35
CA VAL A 131 0.60 5.52 -7.69
C VAL A 131 -0.47 5.61 -8.77
N MET A 132 -1.34 6.64 -8.74
CA MET A 132 -2.33 6.85 -9.78
C MET A 132 -1.67 7.16 -11.13
N HIS A 133 -0.60 7.93 -11.14
CA HIS A 133 0.16 8.21 -12.35
C HIS A 133 0.84 6.95 -12.89
N ALA A 134 1.49 6.16 -12.03
CA ALA A 134 2.08 4.88 -12.41
C ALA A 134 1.01 3.92 -12.96
N PHE A 135 -0.16 3.80 -12.29
CA PHE A 135 -1.27 3.00 -12.79
C PHE A 135 -1.71 3.43 -14.20
N TRP A 136 -1.85 4.74 -14.44
CA TRP A 136 -2.25 5.25 -15.74
C TRP A 136 -1.20 4.98 -16.82
N LYS A 137 0.06 5.08 -16.49
CA LYS A 137 1.19 4.77 -17.38
C LYS A 137 1.16 3.30 -17.83
N HIS A 138 0.90 2.39 -16.90
CA HIS A 138 0.85 0.94 -17.12
C HIS A 138 -0.56 0.39 -17.41
N ARG A 139 -1.54 1.24 -17.75
CA ARG A 139 -2.95 0.84 -17.94
C ARG A 139 -3.17 -0.20 -19.04
N SER A 140 -2.24 -0.34 -19.98
CA SER A 140 -2.29 -1.38 -21.03
C SER A 140 -2.19 -2.80 -20.48
N ALA A 141 -1.65 -2.96 -19.26
CA ALA A 141 -1.61 -4.25 -18.57
C ALA A 141 -2.96 -4.63 -17.91
N LEU A 142 -3.90 -3.67 -17.77
CA LEU A 142 -5.18 -3.93 -17.13
C LEU A 142 -5.99 -4.98 -17.90
N PHE A 143 -6.36 -6.05 -17.21
CA PHE A 143 -7.04 -7.23 -17.77
C PHE A 143 -6.25 -7.97 -18.88
N ALA A 144 -4.94 -7.76 -19.01
CA ALA A 144 -4.10 -8.41 -20.02
C ALA A 144 -3.65 -9.81 -19.54
N PRO A 145 -4.14 -10.92 -20.15
CA PRO A 145 -3.75 -12.29 -19.76
C PRO A 145 -2.26 -12.57 -19.98
N SER A 146 -1.66 -11.91 -20.96
CA SER A 146 -0.23 -12.02 -21.28
C SER A 146 0.69 -11.51 -20.16
N LYS A 147 0.14 -10.73 -19.21
CA LYS A 147 0.86 -10.19 -18.04
C LYS A 147 0.60 -10.99 -16.76
N GLY A 148 0.00 -12.19 -16.87
CA GLY A 148 -0.23 -13.10 -15.74
C GLY A 148 -0.91 -12.45 -14.55
N GLY A 149 -0.41 -12.71 -13.32
CA GLY A 149 -0.97 -12.18 -12.08
C GLY A 149 -0.95 -10.65 -12.00
N PHE A 150 0.04 -10.00 -12.60
CA PHE A 150 0.08 -8.53 -12.66
C PHE A 150 -1.12 -7.97 -13.44
N GLY A 151 -1.39 -8.47 -14.66
CA GLY A 151 -2.48 -7.96 -15.48
C GLY A 151 -3.88 -8.41 -15.03
N LEU A 152 -4.02 -9.65 -14.57
CA LEU A 152 -5.32 -10.22 -14.23
C LEU A 152 -5.74 -10.00 -12.79
N TRP A 153 -4.80 -9.72 -11.89
CA TRP A 153 -5.10 -9.52 -10.48
C TRP A 153 -4.63 -8.16 -9.95
N ALA A 154 -3.33 -7.83 -10.08
CA ALA A 154 -2.78 -6.61 -9.48
C ALA A 154 -3.45 -5.34 -10.02
N MET A 155 -3.48 -5.17 -11.34
CA MET A 155 -4.05 -3.98 -11.98
C MET A 155 -5.57 -3.83 -11.73
N PRO A 156 -6.42 -4.88 -11.88
CA PRO A 156 -7.84 -4.80 -11.51
C PRO A 156 -8.06 -4.55 -10.01
N ASN A 157 -7.25 -5.16 -9.13
CA ASN A 157 -7.32 -4.95 -7.69
C ASN A 157 -7.03 -3.49 -7.33
N MET A 158 -5.97 -2.89 -7.91
CA MET A 158 -5.68 -1.47 -7.74
C MET A 158 -6.84 -0.59 -8.21
N LEU A 159 -7.38 -0.84 -9.39
CA LEU A 159 -8.50 -0.07 -9.92
C LEU A 159 -9.73 -0.13 -8.99
N ILE A 160 -10.09 -1.33 -8.55
CA ILE A 160 -11.31 -1.55 -7.76
C ILE A 160 -11.11 -1.04 -6.32
N PHE A 161 -10.07 -1.51 -5.62
CA PHE A 161 -9.92 -1.30 -4.17
C PHE A 161 -9.16 -0.03 -3.79
N GLN A 162 -8.36 0.55 -4.70
CA GLN A 162 -7.67 1.81 -4.41
C GLN A 162 -8.37 3.03 -5.01
N TYR A 163 -9.20 2.86 -6.06
CA TYR A 163 -9.85 3.98 -6.73
C TYR A 163 -11.38 3.88 -6.73
N ILE A 164 -12.00 2.83 -7.29
CA ILE A 164 -13.46 2.76 -7.43
C ILE A 164 -14.15 2.70 -6.06
N ILE A 165 -13.87 1.67 -5.26
CA ILE A 165 -14.54 1.49 -3.97
C ILE A 165 -14.33 2.70 -3.05
N PRO A 166 -13.09 3.23 -2.82
CA PRO A 166 -12.91 4.39 -1.96
C PRO A 166 -13.56 5.68 -2.47
N THR A 167 -13.75 5.83 -3.79
CA THR A 167 -14.46 6.98 -4.36
C THR A 167 -15.94 6.99 -3.97
N PHE A 168 -16.59 5.82 -3.95
CA PHE A 168 -18.00 5.71 -3.61
C PHE A 168 -18.28 5.42 -2.13
N SER A 169 -17.27 5.01 -1.37
CA SER A 169 -17.43 4.69 0.05
C SER A 169 -18.00 5.83 0.92
N PRO A 170 -17.70 7.13 0.69
CA PRO A 170 -18.33 8.20 1.45
C PRO A 170 -19.85 8.25 1.28
N ILE A 171 -20.37 7.88 0.09
CA ILE A 171 -21.83 7.80 -0.16
C ILE A 171 -22.42 6.69 0.69
N ALA A 172 -21.78 5.53 0.74
CA ALA A 172 -22.25 4.42 1.59
C ALA A 172 -22.26 4.80 3.07
N ASP A 173 -21.25 5.54 3.55
CA ASP A 173 -21.21 6.04 4.93
C ASP A 173 -22.34 7.01 5.23
N VAL A 174 -22.63 7.94 4.33
CA VAL A 174 -23.75 8.89 4.47
C VAL A 174 -25.10 8.15 4.44
N LEU A 175 -25.28 7.21 3.52
CA LEU A 175 -26.50 6.39 3.45
C LEU A 175 -26.70 5.54 4.71
N MET A 176 -25.60 5.01 5.28
CA MET A 176 -25.63 4.32 6.56
C MET A 176 -26.13 5.24 7.68
N ILE A 177 -25.59 6.45 7.79
CA ILE A 177 -26.01 7.43 8.81
C ILE A 177 -27.49 7.78 8.65
N ILE A 178 -27.96 8.08 7.43
CA ILE A 178 -29.37 8.35 7.15
C ILE A 178 -30.25 7.17 7.55
N GLY A 179 -29.84 5.95 7.18
CA GLY A 179 -30.55 4.72 7.50
C GLY A 179 -30.71 4.45 9.00
N LEU A 180 -29.75 4.88 9.84
CA LEU A 180 -29.88 4.79 11.30
C LEU A 180 -31.05 5.62 11.85
N PHE A 181 -31.48 6.69 11.15
CA PHE A 181 -32.58 7.55 11.56
C PHE A 181 -33.91 7.19 10.89
N THR A 182 -33.88 6.54 9.73
CA THR A 182 -35.07 6.31 8.90
C THR A 182 -35.37 4.84 8.63
N GLY A 183 -34.42 3.95 8.86
CA GLY A 183 -34.48 2.55 8.49
C GLY A 183 -34.49 1.56 9.64
N ASN A 184 -34.19 0.31 9.32
CA ASN A 184 -34.05 -0.77 10.30
C ASN A 184 -32.66 -0.72 10.94
N VAL A 185 -32.55 -0.05 12.08
CA VAL A 185 -31.28 0.17 12.82
C VAL A 185 -30.56 -1.16 13.10
N VAL A 186 -31.28 -2.20 13.50
CA VAL A 186 -30.70 -3.51 13.84
C VAL A 186 -30.01 -4.12 12.62
N GLN A 187 -30.66 -4.08 11.46
CA GLN A 187 -30.10 -4.62 10.23
C GLN A 187 -28.83 -3.87 9.79
N ILE A 188 -28.87 -2.53 9.84
CA ILE A 188 -27.72 -1.68 9.48
C ILE A 188 -26.53 -1.94 10.40
N LEU A 189 -26.76 -1.99 11.72
CA LEU A 189 -25.72 -2.28 12.70
C LEU A 189 -25.17 -3.69 12.54
N SER A 190 -26.01 -4.67 12.16
CA SER A 190 -25.56 -6.05 11.92
C SER A 190 -24.62 -6.14 10.71
N TYR A 191 -24.93 -5.47 9.60
CA TYR A 191 -24.04 -5.43 8.45
C TYR A 191 -22.72 -4.71 8.76
N TYR A 192 -22.79 -3.61 9.51
CA TYR A 192 -21.58 -2.89 9.93
C TYR A 192 -20.72 -3.71 10.90
N ALA A 193 -21.36 -4.42 11.83
CA ALA A 193 -20.66 -5.33 12.74
C ALA A 193 -19.98 -6.48 11.96
N LEU A 194 -20.67 -7.07 10.99
CA LEU A 194 -20.09 -8.10 10.13
C LEU A 194 -18.87 -7.58 9.37
N PHE A 195 -18.96 -6.38 8.80
CA PHE A 195 -17.84 -5.73 8.14
C PHE A 195 -16.64 -5.53 9.10
N LEU A 196 -16.90 -5.03 10.32
CA LEU A 196 -15.84 -4.86 11.33
C LEU A 196 -15.20 -6.19 11.74
N VAL A 197 -15.99 -7.27 11.86
CA VAL A 197 -15.48 -8.59 12.19
C VAL A 197 -14.57 -9.13 11.10
N ILE A 198 -14.97 -9.02 9.83
CA ILE A 198 -14.15 -9.45 8.69
C ILE A 198 -12.83 -8.65 8.66
N ASP A 199 -12.90 -7.35 8.79
CA ASP A 199 -11.74 -6.46 8.77
C ASP A 199 -10.78 -6.70 9.95
N ALA A 200 -11.33 -6.88 11.15
CA ALA A 200 -10.55 -7.24 12.33
C ALA A 200 -9.89 -8.62 12.17
N SER A 201 -10.58 -9.59 11.56
CA SER A 201 -10.03 -10.93 11.30
C SER A 201 -8.80 -10.86 10.37
N VAL A 202 -8.87 -10.08 9.30
CA VAL A 202 -7.73 -9.86 8.40
C VAL A 202 -6.57 -9.18 9.14
N SER A 203 -6.88 -8.15 9.94
CA SER A 203 -5.87 -7.45 10.74
C SER A 203 -5.22 -8.36 11.79
N ILE A 204 -5.99 -9.22 12.45
CA ILE A 204 -5.48 -10.21 13.41
C ILE A 204 -4.56 -11.21 12.70
N MET A 205 -4.98 -11.74 11.54
CA MET A 205 -4.13 -12.63 10.74
C MET A 205 -2.80 -11.96 10.39
N ALA A 206 -2.84 -10.75 9.86
CA ALA A 206 -1.63 -10.01 9.50
C ALA A 206 -0.68 -9.85 10.70
N TYR A 207 -1.22 -9.49 11.86
CA TYR A 207 -0.44 -9.31 13.09
C TYR A 207 0.17 -10.60 13.62
N ILE A 208 -0.55 -11.72 13.50
CA ILE A 208 -0.03 -13.06 13.87
C ILE A 208 1.12 -13.44 12.94
N PHE A 209 0.94 -13.30 11.61
CA PHE A 209 1.98 -13.62 10.63
C PHE A 209 3.23 -12.74 10.78
N GLU A 210 3.02 -11.45 11.05
CA GLU A 210 4.10 -10.47 11.25
C GLU A 210 4.71 -10.52 12.68
N ARG A 211 4.16 -11.34 13.58
CA ARG A 211 4.55 -11.47 14.99
C ARG A 211 4.52 -10.12 15.73
N GLU A 212 3.51 -9.31 15.42
CA GLU A 212 3.31 -8.01 16.05
C GLU A 212 2.43 -8.10 17.31
N ARG A 213 2.41 -7.01 18.10
CA ARG A 213 1.68 -6.95 19.39
C ARG A 213 0.19 -6.80 19.16
N LEU A 214 -0.60 -7.83 19.46
CA LEU A 214 -2.05 -7.88 19.20
C LEU A 214 -2.87 -6.80 19.92
N TRP A 215 -2.40 -6.27 21.07
CA TRP A 215 -3.13 -5.22 21.79
C TRP A 215 -3.34 -3.95 20.95
N VAL A 216 -2.45 -3.67 19.99
CA VAL A 216 -2.56 -2.52 19.08
C VAL A 216 -3.84 -2.57 18.25
N LEU A 217 -4.39 -3.77 18.03
CA LEU A 217 -5.59 -3.97 17.23
C LEU A 217 -6.86 -3.35 17.84
N ILE A 218 -6.87 -3.01 19.14
CA ILE A 218 -7.96 -2.24 19.74
C ILE A 218 -8.12 -0.87 19.04
N LEU A 219 -7.04 -0.35 18.46
CA LEU A 219 -7.02 0.93 17.73
C LEU A 219 -7.60 0.82 16.30
N VAL A 220 -7.89 -0.39 15.81
CA VAL A 220 -8.56 -0.60 14.50
C VAL A 220 -9.97 -0.01 14.53
N ILE A 221 -10.70 -0.14 15.65
CA ILE A 221 -12.05 0.40 15.75
C ILE A 221 -12.08 1.92 15.51
N PRO A 222 -11.39 2.77 16.30
CA PRO A 222 -11.37 4.21 16.04
C PRO A 222 -10.70 4.57 14.70
N GLN A 223 -9.76 3.74 14.20
CA GLN A 223 -9.17 3.92 12.89
C GLN A 223 -10.23 3.93 11.78
N ARG A 224 -11.18 3.01 11.83
CA ARG A 224 -12.25 2.91 10.83
C ARG A 224 -13.14 4.14 10.75
N PHE A 225 -13.31 4.85 11.86
CA PHE A 225 -14.11 6.08 11.88
C PHE A 225 -13.31 7.32 11.46
N PHE A 226 -12.10 7.50 11.97
CA PHE A 226 -11.35 8.76 11.78
C PHE A 226 -10.36 8.70 10.62
N TYR A 227 -9.54 7.66 10.55
CA TYR A 227 -8.48 7.52 9.55
C TYR A 227 -9.06 7.41 8.13
N ARG A 228 -10.17 6.72 7.98
CA ARG A 228 -10.89 6.53 6.72
C ARG A 228 -11.31 7.86 6.11
N TRP A 229 -11.86 8.80 6.89
CA TRP A 229 -12.24 10.12 6.39
C TRP A 229 -11.02 10.95 5.94
N ILE A 230 -9.90 10.83 6.65
CA ILE A 230 -8.65 11.46 6.23
C ILE A 230 -8.22 10.88 4.86
N MET A 231 -8.33 9.57 4.66
CA MET A 231 -7.97 8.93 3.40
C MET A 231 -8.92 9.32 2.25
N TYR A 232 -10.21 9.53 2.49
CA TYR A 232 -11.11 10.12 1.49
C TYR A 232 -10.65 11.51 1.06
N TYR A 233 -10.34 12.38 2.02
CA TYR A 233 -9.80 13.69 1.73
C TYR A 233 -8.52 13.62 0.87
N VAL A 234 -7.60 12.72 1.21
CA VAL A 234 -6.36 12.48 0.46
C VAL A 234 -6.67 12.08 -0.98
N LEU A 235 -7.57 11.11 -1.17
CA LEU A 235 -7.92 10.59 -2.49
C LEU A 235 -8.55 11.68 -3.37
N PHE A 236 -9.56 12.39 -2.87
CA PHE A 236 -10.21 13.47 -3.63
C PHE A 236 -9.26 14.63 -3.94
N LYS A 237 -8.36 14.98 -3.01
CA LYS A 237 -7.30 15.97 -3.28
C LYS A 237 -6.34 15.49 -4.36
N SER A 238 -6.00 14.20 -4.39
CA SER A 238 -5.14 13.63 -5.42
C SER A 238 -5.81 13.67 -6.79
N TYR A 239 -7.12 13.38 -6.88
CA TYR A 239 -7.89 13.53 -8.12
C TYR A 239 -7.93 14.96 -8.62
N LEU A 240 -8.24 15.92 -7.75
CA LEU A 240 -8.26 17.34 -8.12
C LEU A 240 -6.91 17.81 -8.67
N LYS A 241 -5.81 17.35 -8.08
CA LYS A 241 -4.46 17.68 -8.58
C LYS A 241 -4.16 17.02 -9.91
N ALA A 242 -4.58 15.78 -10.11
CA ALA A 242 -4.43 15.09 -11.39
C ALA A 242 -5.20 15.78 -12.52
N ILE A 243 -6.44 16.17 -12.26
CA ILE A 243 -7.29 16.89 -13.24
C ILE A 243 -6.71 18.26 -13.60
N LYS A 244 -6.12 18.97 -12.62
CA LYS A 244 -5.48 20.29 -12.84
C LYS A 244 -4.11 20.19 -13.50
N GLY A 245 -3.55 19.01 -13.71
CA GLY A 245 -2.20 18.85 -14.24
C GLY A 245 -1.10 19.43 -13.33
N GLU A 246 -1.38 19.57 -12.00
CA GLU A 246 -0.39 20.12 -11.08
C GLU A 246 0.78 19.16 -10.91
N LEU A 247 1.99 19.58 -11.30
CA LEU A 247 3.21 18.83 -11.01
C LEU A 247 3.45 18.82 -9.50
N GLN A 248 3.56 17.60 -8.94
CA GLN A 248 3.95 17.41 -7.55
C GLN A 248 5.47 17.45 -7.44
N THR A 249 6.00 18.23 -6.50
CA THR A 249 7.43 18.23 -6.18
C THR A 249 7.72 17.33 -4.97
N TRP A 250 8.90 16.74 -4.95
CA TRP A 250 9.44 16.03 -3.80
C TRP A 250 9.50 16.98 -2.60
N GLY A 251 8.63 16.76 -1.62
CA GLY A 251 8.64 17.53 -0.38
C GLY A 251 9.50 16.85 0.67
N VAL A 252 10.38 17.60 1.33
CA VAL A 252 11.16 17.09 2.47
C VAL A 252 10.22 16.88 3.66
N LEU A 253 10.13 15.63 4.16
CA LEU A 253 9.52 15.31 5.45
C LEU A 253 10.54 15.65 6.55
N LYS A 254 10.12 16.43 7.56
CA LYS A 254 10.94 16.62 8.76
C LYS A 254 10.97 15.29 9.52
N ARG A 255 12.16 14.70 9.63
CA ARG A 255 12.40 13.47 10.39
C ARG A 255 12.97 13.85 11.75
N THR A 256 12.49 13.22 12.81
CA THR A 256 12.91 13.49 14.19
C THR A 256 14.00 12.54 14.67
N GLY A 257 14.32 11.51 13.90
CA GLY A 257 15.33 10.49 14.22
C GLY A 257 14.91 9.56 15.36
N ASN A 258 13.61 9.43 15.62
CA ASN A 258 13.06 8.73 16.78
C ASN A 258 12.73 7.25 16.52
N VAL A 259 13.42 6.63 15.58
CA VAL A 259 13.18 5.22 15.21
C VAL A 259 13.92 4.31 16.19
N GLY A 260 13.22 3.31 16.75
CA GLY A 260 13.82 2.29 17.61
C GLY A 260 14.13 2.72 19.04
N LYS A 261 13.53 3.81 19.53
CA LYS A 261 13.62 4.24 20.93
C LYS A 261 12.37 3.89 21.73
#